data_576acfd1ad55d3dfa02bd1fed1dee111
#
_entry.id   576acfd1ad55d3dfa02bd1fed1dee111
#
_cell.length_a   1.000
_cell.length_b   1.000
_cell.length_c   1.000
_cell.angle_alpha   90.00
_cell.angle_beta   90.00
_cell.angle_gamma   90.00
#
_symmetry.space_group_name_H-M   'P 1'
#
loop_
_entity.id
_entity.type
_entity.pdbx_description
1 polymer ?
#
loop_
_entity_poly.entity_id
_entity_poly.type
_entity_poly.pdbx_seq_one_letter_code
_entity_poly.pdbx_strand_id
1 'polypeptide(L)' 'MKLSFGEKVRNLREDYDLNQSELAKIVGMSQRKISYIECGRNEPSIEDIVAICSYFEISADYLLGLPQNLKHPKHNKDS' A
#
# COMPACT_ATOMS: atom_id res chain seq x y z
N MET A 1 7.72 12.44 -11.77
CA MET A 1 6.37 11.91 -11.90
C MET A 1 6.03 11.04 -10.69
N LYS A 2 4.86 11.26 -10.13
CA LYS A 2 4.43 10.49 -8.97
C LYS A 2 3.84 9.16 -9.38
N LEU A 3 4.20 8.12 -8.65
CA LEU A 3 3.60 6.82 -8.85
C LEU A 3 2.27 6.75 -8.13
N SER A 4 1.31 6.06 -8.71
CA SER A 4 0.04 5.79 -8.05
C SER A 4 0.24 4.77 -6.93
N PHE A 5 -0.79 4.63 -6.08
CA PHE A 5 -0.75 3.62 -5.04
C PHE A 5 -0.48 2.23 -5.63
N GLY A 6 -1.22 1.87 -6.67
CA GLY A 6 -1.07 0.56 -7.28
C GLY A 6 0.31 0.34 -7.88
N GLU A 7 0.87 1.37 -8.51
CA GLU A 7 2.22 1.26 -9.07
C GLU A 7 3.27 1.06 -7.98
N LYS A 8 3.09 1.71 -6.85
CA LYS A 8 4.01 1.52 -5.72
C LYS A 8 3.94 0.11 -5.17
N VAL A 9 2.73 -0.43 -5.04
CA VAL A 9 2.55 -1.81 -4.59
C VAL A 9 3.23 -2.77 -5.56
N ARG A 10 3.03 -2.55 -6.85
CA ARG A 10 3.63 -3.39 -7.86
C ARG A 10 5.15 -3.34 -7.79
N ASN A 11 5.71 -2.14 -7.66
CA ASN A 11 7.16 -1.98 -7.57
C ASN A 11 7.73 -2.69 -6.36
N LEU A 12 7.07 -2.55 -5.21
CA LEU A 12 7.50 -3.25 -4.00
C LEU A 12 7.46 -4.76 -4.18
N ARG A 13 6.36 -5.24 -4.79
CA ARG A 13 6.22 -6.66 -5.04
C ARG A 13 7.35 -7.18 -5.92
N GLU A 14 7.65 -6.45 -6.99
CA GLU A 14 8.69 -6.85 -7.91
C GLU A 14 10.08 -6.79 -7.27
N ASP A 15 10.31 -5.78 -6.43
CA ASP A 15 11.56 -5.67 -5.70
C ASP A 15 11.80 -6.87 -4.79
N TYR A 16 10.73 -7.48 -4.30
CA TYR A 16 10.81 -8.64 -3.43
C TYR A 16 10.74 -9.96 -4.22
N ASP A 17 10.76 -9.87 -5.54
CA ASP A 17 10.69 -11.05 -6.43
C ASP A 17 9.44 -11.89 -6.20
N LEU A 18 8.32 -11.23 -5.95
CA LEU A 18 7.04 -11.90 -5.73
C LEU A 18 6.14 -11.72 -6.94
N ASN A 19 5.43 -12.78 -7.31
CA ASN A 19 4.34 -12.60 -8.27
C ASN A 19 3.07 -12.22 -7.50
N GLN A 20 2.02 -11.90 -8.24
CA GLN A 20 0.77 -11.45 -7.60
C GLN A 20 0.15 -12.50 -6.70
N SER A 21 0.22 -13.77 -7.10
CA SER A 21 -0.32 -14.86 -6.29
C SER A 21 0.43 -15.00 -4.97
N GLU A 22 1.74 -14.86 -5.02
CA GLU A 22 2.55 -14.97 -3.83
C GLU A 22 2.26 -13.85 -2.84
N LEU A 23 2.20 -12.62 -3.35
CA LEU A 23 1.87 -11.50 -2.49
C LEU A 23 0.47 -11.65 -1.91
N ALA A 24 -0.48 -12.09 -2.73
CA ALA A 24 -1.85 -12.28 -2.29
C ALA A 24 -1.92 -13.22 -1.09
N LYS A 25 -1.20 -14.33 -1.16
CA LYS A 25 -1.16 -15.29 -0.05
C LYS A 25 -0.60 -14.67 1.22
N ILE A 26 0.47 -13.88 1.05
CA ILE A 26 1.14 -13.29 2.20
C ILE A 26 0.24 -12.30 2.92
N VAL A 27 -0.47 -11.46 2.16
CA VAL A 27 -1.29 -10.41 2.77
C VAL A 27 -2.74 -10.83 2.95
N GLY A 28 -3.08 -12.08 2.64
CA GLY A 28 -4.42 -12.58 2.89
C GLY A 28 -5.48 -12.09 1.91
N MET A 29 -5.08 -11.87 0.67
CA MET A 29 -6.00 -11.41 -0.37
C MET A 29 -6.03 -12.40 -1.52
N SER A 30 -6.99 -12.21 -2.43
CA SER A 30 -6.98 -12.97 -3.66
C SER A 30 -6.02 -12.33 -4.66
N GLN A 31 -5.53 -13.15 -5.59
CA GLN A 31 -4.65 -12.64 -6.64
C GLN A 31 -5.39 -11.62 -7.50
N ARG A 32 -6.68 -11.83 -7.73
CA ARG A 32 -7.49 -10.88 -8.49
C ARG A 32 -7.52 -9.53 -7.81
N LYS A 33 -7.66 -9.51 -6.48
CA LYS A 33 -7.70 -8.25 -5.74
C LYS A 33 -6.37 -7.51 -5.85
N ILE A 34 -5.26 -8.23 -5.74
CA ILE A 34 -3.94 -7.63 -5.91
C ILE A 34 -3.84 -7.01 -7.31
N SER A 35 -4.28 -7.74 -8.32
CA SER A 35 -4.23 -7.25 -9.70
C SER A 35 -5.04 -5.97 -9.85
N TYR A 36 -6.23 -5.93 -9.29
CA TYR A 36 -7.10 -4.74 -9.39
C TYR A 36 -6.49 -3.55 -8.65
N ILE A 37 -5.89 -3.79 -7.49
CA ILE A 37 -5.22 -2.72 -6.75
C ILE A 37 -4.07 -2.15 -7.57
N GLU A 38 -3.26 -3.01 -8.16
CA GLU A 38 -2.11 -2.56 -8.95
C GLU A 38 -2.52 -1.80 -10.19
N CYS A 39 -3.67 -2.13 -10.77
CA CYS A 39 -4.18 -1.44 -11.95
C CYS A 39 -5.00 -0.19 -11.62
N GLY A 40 -5.27 0.06 -10.35
CA GLY A 40 -6.08 1.20 -9.96
C GLY A 40 -7.57 0.98 -10.14
N ARG A 41 -8.01 -0.26 -10.33
CA ARG A 41 -9.43 -0.58 -10.50
C ARG A 41 -10.17 -0.72 -9.19
N ASN A 42 -9.43 -0.95 -8.12
CA ASN A 42 -10.03 -1.23 -6.83
C ASN A 42 -9.31 -0.39 -5.78
N GLU A 43 -10.08 0.31 -4.98
CA GLU A 43 -9.47 1.09 -3.90
C GLU A 43 -9.22 0.17 -2.72
N PRO A 44 -8.00 0.17 -2.17
CA PRO A 44 -7.73 -0.69 -1.02
C PRO A 44 -8.44 -0.18 0.22
N SER A 45 -8.89 -1.11 1.04
CA SER A 45 -9.45 -0.76 2.35
C SER A 45 -8.30 -0.41 3.30
N ILE A 46 -8.66 0.12 4.46
CA ILE A 46 -7.65 0.41 5.47
C ILE A 46 -6.92 -0.88 5.87
N GLU A 47 -7.66 -1.97 5.99
CA GLU A 47 -7.06 -3.26 6.32
C GLU A 47 -6.06 -3.72 5.27
N ASP A 48 -6.38 -3.50 4.01
CA ASP A 48 -5.48 -3.83 2.91
C ASP A 48 -4.20 -3.03 3.02
N ILE A 49 -4.33 -1.73 3.28
CA ILE A 49 -3.17 -0.86 3.41
C ILE A 49 -2.29 -1.30 4.57
N VAL A 50 -2.91 -1.62 5.70
CA VAL A 50 -2.16 -2.07 6.87
C VAL A 50 -1.40 -3.36 6.57
N ALA A 51 -2.06 -4.31 5.90
CA ALA A 51 -1.42 -5.59 5.59
C ALA A 51 -0.22 -5.40 4.68
N ILE A 52 -0.36 -4.56 3.66
CA ILE A 52 0.72 -4.31 2.71
C ILE A 52 1.86 -3.58 3.39
N CYS A 53 1.55 -2.53 4.14
CA CYS A 53 2.58 -1.75 4.83
C CYS A 53 3.32 -2.59 5.85
N SER A 54 2.61 -3.46 6.55
CA SER A 54 3.23 -4.31 7.57
C SER A 54 4.20 -5.30 6.95
N TYR A 55 3.79 -5.90 5.84
CA TYR A 55 4.67 -6.89 5.21
C TYR A 55 5.93 -6.24 4.67
N PHE A 56 5.79 -5.13 3.95
CA PHE A 56 6.94 -4.46 3.36
C PHE A 56 7.67 -3.54 4.33
N GLU A 57 7.15 -3.37 5.53
CA GLU A 57 7.74 -2.51 6.56
C GLU A 57 7.95 -1.09 6.05
N ILE A 58 6.91 -0.53 5.45
CA ILE A 58 6.93 0.84 4.94
C ILE A 58 5.80 1.62 5.59
N SER A 59 5.91 2.94 5.53
CA SER A 59 4.87 3.79 6.10
C SER A 59 3.69 3.90 5.15
N ALA A 60 2.51 4.08 5.72
CA ALA A 60 1.32 4.35 4.92
C ALA A 60 1.45 5.69 4.20
N ASP A 61 2.16 6.64 4.79
CA ASP A 61 2.37 7.94 4.15
C ASP A 61 3.09 7.78 2.81
N TYR A 62 4.12 6.94 2.78
CA TYR A 62 4.83 6.68 1.54
C TYR A 62 3.89 6.07 0.50
N LEU A 63 3.15 5.06 0.92
CA LEU A 63 2.30 4.32 0.00
C LEU A 63 1.18 5.18 -0.55
N LEU A 64 0.63 6.05 0.31
CA LEU A 64 -0.47 6.93 -0.08
C LEU A 64 0.01 8.20 -0.77
N GLY A 65 1.31 8.43 -0.82
CA GLY A 65 1.86 9.58 -1.51
C GLY A 65 1.76 10.88 -0.74
N LEU A 66 1.64 10.81 0.58
CA LEU A 66 1.56 12.01 1.40
C LEU A 66 2.95 12.57 1.65
N PRO A 67 3.07 13.89 1.81
CA PRO A 67 4.37 14.48 2.10
C PRO A 67 4.92 13.96 3.43
N GLN A 68 6.21 13.66 3.44
CA GLN A 68 6.83 13.06 4.61
C GLN A 68 6.94 14.02 5.79
N ASN A 69 7.05 15.30 5.52
CA ASN A 69 7.21 16.30 6.57
C ASN A 69 5.95 17.12 6.77
N LEU A 70 4.81 16.55 6.44
CA LEU A 70 3.54 17.21 6.65
C LEU A 70 3.24 17.23 8.15
N LYS A 71 2.90 18.42 8.66
CA LYS A 71 2.52 18.53 10.05
C LYS A 71 1.15 17.94 10.29
N HIS A 72 1.03 17.20 11.38
CA HIS A 72 -0.26 16.65 11.75
C HIS A 72 -1.16 17.74 12.33
N PRO A 73 -2.45 17.70 12.06
CA PRO A 73 -3.37 18.61 12.71
C PRO A 73 -3.37 18.36 14.21
N LYS A 74 -3.47 19.46 14.95
CA LYS A 74 -3.60 19.29 16.39
C LYS A 74 -4.95 18.71 16.72
N HIS A 75 -5.02 17.90 17.58
CA HIS A 75 -6.29 17.30 17.84
C HIS A 75 -6.43 16.83 19.18
N ASN A 76 -5.71 17.58 18.21
CA ASN A 76 -5.73 17.10 18.80
C ASN A 76 -5.31 16.72 19.74
N LYS A 77 -5.19 17.14 20.00
CA LYS A 77 -4.72 16.64 20.68
C LYS A 77 -4.81 16.01 21.31
N ASP A 78 -4.91 16.20 21.38
CA ASP A 78 -4.87 15.42 21.78
C ASP A 78 -4.82 14.79 21.72
N SER A 79 -4.71 14.99 21.51
CA SER A 79 -4.72 14.29 21.33
C SER A 79 -4.70 13.87 21.21
#